data_001872eba312c316a13e98be4bf6d940
#
_entry.id   001872eba312c316a13e98be4bf6d940
#
_cell.length_a   1.000
_cell.length_b   1.000
_cell.length_c   1.000
_cell.angle_alpha   90.00
_cell.angle_beta   90.00
_cell.angle_gamma   90.00
#
_symmetry.space_group_name_H-M   'P 1'
#
loop_
_entity.id
_entity.type
_entity.pdbx_description
1 polymer ?
#
loop_
_entity_poly.entity_id
_entity_poly.type
_entity_poly.pdbx_seq_one_letter_code
_entity_poly.pdbx_strand_id
1 'polypeptide(L)'
;MADCIFCKIASGEIKGNLVYQDEHVTGFRDLNPQAPTHVLLIPNRHVASIEDLDDADLSFRLLQAARKIARDEHLDGGWRLVTNVGPDSGQTVLHLHWHLLGGRRMAWPPG
;
A
#
# COMPACT_ATOMS: atom_id res chain seq x y z
N MET A 1 13.93 12.16 4.77
CA MET A 1 12.48 12.32 4.89
C MET A 1 12.05 12.17 6.34
N ALA A 2 12.63 13.06 7.18
CA ALA A 2 12.43 12.99 8.63
C ALA A 2 10.96 13.10 9.05
N ASP A 3 10.14 13.81 8.27
CA ASP A 3 8.74 14.05 8.62
C ASP A 3 7.76 13.07 7.91
N CYS A 4 8.29 12.11 7.15
CA CYS A 4 7.43 11.16 6.44
C CYS A 4 6.99 10.05 7.39
N ILE A 5 5.68 10.01 7.70
CA ILE A 5 5.11 9.00 8.58
C ILE A 5 5.30 7.58 8.04
N PHE A 6 5.25 7.39 6.71
CA PHE A 6 5.43 6.07 6.11
C PHE A 6 6.89 5.61 6.16
N CYS A 7 7.84 6.54 5.99
CA CYS A 7 9.24 6.22 6.23
C CYS A 7 9.46 5.75 7.67
N LYS A 8 8.80 6.38 8.62
CA LYS A 8 8.89 6.03 10.04
C LYS A 8 8.27 4.68 10.35
N ILE A 9 7.17 4.35 9.69
CA ILE A 9 6.54 3.02 9.83
C ILE A 9 7.46 1.95 9.22
N ALA A 10 8.01 2.21 8.04
CA ALA A 10 8.91 1.25 7.37
C ALA A 10 10.16 0.98 8.20
N SER A 11 10.70 1.99 8.88
CA SER A 11 11.90 1.86 9.72
C SER A 11 11.64 1.28 11.10
N GLY A 12 10.36 1.19 11.51
CA GLY A 12 9.99 0.77 12.85
C GLY A 12 10.01 1.87 13.90
N GLU A 13 10.33 3.11 13.52
CA GLU A 13 10.32 4.26 14.44
C GLU A 13 8.91 4.51 14.98
N ILE A 14 7.89 4.35 14.13
CA ILE A 14 6.49 4.40 14.53
C ILE A 14 5.90 3.02 14.34
N LYS A 15 5.18 2.51 15.33
CA LYS A 15 4.52 1.22 15.23
C LYS A 15 3.34 1.29 14.26
N GLY A 16 3.33 0.38 13.28
CA GLY A 16 2.17 0.10 12.46
C GLY A 16 1.66 -1.31 12.72
N ASN A 17 0.45 -1.59 12.31
CA ASN A 17 -0.08 -2.95 12.36
C ASN A 17 0.40 -3.70 11.10
N LEU A 18 1.63 -4.20 11.15
CA LEU A 18 2.28 -4.82 10.00
C LEU A 18 1.65 -6.16 9.66
N VAL A 19 1.43 -6.40 8.38
CA VAL A 19 1.01 -7.70 7.84
C VAL A 19 2.05 -8.30 6.92
N TYR A 20 3.03 -7.50 6.50
CA TYR A 20 4.11 -7.91 5.62
C TYR A 20 5.30 -6.97 5.76
N GLN A 21 6.50 -7.50 5.78
CA GLN A 21 7.70 -6.67 5.69
C GLN A 21 8.88 -7.49 5.17
N ASP A 22 9.60 -6.92 4.22
CA ASP A 22 10.89 -7.43 3.77
C ASP A 22 11.87 -6.25 3.63
N GLU A 23 13.01 -6.46 2.97
CA GLU A 23 14.03 -5.42 2.79
C GLU A 23 13.55 -4.24 1.95
N HIS A 24 12.51 -4.43 1.14
CA HIS A 24 12.08 -3.45 0.12
C HIS A 24 10.68 -2.91 0.33
N VAL A 25 9.79 -3.69 0.92
CA VAL A 25 8.36 -3.40 0.98
C VAL A 25 7.84 -3.63 2.39
N THR A 26 6.95 -2.75 2.83
CA THR A 26 6.21 -2.89 4.08
C THR A 26 4.71 -2.82 3.77
N GLY A 27 3.95 -3.74 4.35
CA GLY A 27 2.48 -3.73 4.29
C GLY A 27 1.90 -3.61 5.69
N PHE A 28 0.96 -2.70 5.88
CA PHE A 28 0.33 -2.46 7.19
C PHE A 28 -1.13 -2.08 7.01
N ARG A 29 -1.94 -2.35 8.05
CA ARG A 29 -3.37 -2.08 7.97
C ARG A 29 -3.66 -0.60 8.06
N ASP A 30 -4.60 -0.13 7.22
CA ASP A 30 -5.09 1.24 7.27
C ASP A 30 -5.87 1.46 8.58
N LEU A 31 -5.65 2.60 9.24
CA LEU A 31 -6.34 2.95 10.48
C LEU A 31 -7.81 3.30 10.26
N ASN A 32 -8.18 3.67 9.04
CA ASN A 32 -9.55 3.97 8.66
C ASN A 32 -9.96 3.05 7.50
N PRO A 33 -10.17 1.75 7.78
CA PRO A 33 -10.38 0.79 6.70
C PRO A 33 -11.69 1.03 5.94
N GLN A 34 -11.60 0.93 4.63
CA GLN A 34 -12.74 1.08 3.71
C GLN A 34 -13.26 -0.28 3.23
N ALA A 35 -12.69 -1.37 3.74
CA ALA A 35 -13.09 -2.74 3.44
C ALA A 35 -12.63 -3.63 4.61
N PRO A 36 -13.19 -4.84 4.77
CA PRO A 36 -12.74 -5.77 5.81
C PRO A 36 -11.25 -6.04 5.79
N THR A 37 -10.64 -6.12 4.58
CA THR A 37 -9.20 -6.08 4.42
C THR A 37 -8.86 -4.78 3.71
N HIS A 38 -8.07 -3.94 4.36
CA HIS A 38 -7.55 -2.69 3.77
C HIS A 38 -6.11 -2.52 4.24
N VAL A 39 -5.18 -2.89 3.37
CA VAL A 39 -3.75 -2.86 3.65
C VAL A 39 -3.08 -1.82 2.76
N LEU A 40 -2.17 -1.05 3.36
CA LEU A 40 -1.30 -0.14 2.62
C LEU A 40 0.03 -0.82 2.36
N LEU A 41 0.46 -0.83 1.09
CA LEU A 41 1.78 -1.31 0.70
C LEU A 41 2.64 -0.12 0.33
N ILE A 42 3.82 -0.04 0.92
CA ILE A 42 4.77 1.03 0.67
C ILE A 42 6.15 0.47 0.34
N PRO A 43 6.92 1.14 -0.53
CA PRO A 43 8.35 0.87 -0.60
C PRO A 43 9.01 1.40 0.67
N ASN A 44 10.04 0.70 1.17
CA ASN A 44 10.74 1.14 2.37
C ASN A 44 11.51 2.44 2.11
N ARG A 45 12.10 2.58 0.91
CA ARG A 45 12.71 3.85 0.53
C ARG A 45 11.65 4.85 0.11
N HIS A 46 11.91 6.11 0.30
CA HIS A 46 10.96 7.16 -0.03
C HIS A 46 10.85 7.36 -1.55
N VAL A 47 9.64 7.14 -2.08
CA VAL A 47 9.25 7.47 -3.45
C VAL A 47 7.94 8.23 -3.32
N ALA A 48 7.83 9.40 -3.93
CA ALA A 48 6.69 10.29 -3.67
C ALA A 48 5.36 9.71 -4.20
N SER A 49 5.36 9.13 -5.39
CA SER A 49 4.18 8.52 -6.00
C SER A 49 4.59 7.52 -7.07
N ILE A 50 3.61 6.86 -7.68
CA ILE A 50 3.87 5.94 -8.80
C ILE A 50 4.51 6.67 -9.99
N GLU A 51 4.29 7.98 -10.11
CA GLU A 51 4.89 8.81 -11.16
C GLU A 51 6.42 8.79 -11.08
N ASP A 52 6.98 8.66 -9.88
CA ASP A 52 8.41 8.65 -9.63
C ASP A 52 8.99 7.25 -9.49
N LEU A 53 8.17 6.22 -9.71
CA LEU A 53 8.58 4.82 -9.58
C LEU A 53 9.15 4.34 -10.92
N ASP A 54 10.46 4.48 -11.09
CA ASP A 54 11.18 4.07 -12.30
C ASP A 54 12.10 2.86 -12.09
N ASP A 55 11.92 2.16 -10.98
CA ASP A 55 12.69 0.99 -10.58
C ASP A 55 11.89 -0.28 -10.87
N ALA A 56 12.28 -1.02 -11.91
CA ALA A 56 11.56 -2.21 -12.34
C ALA A 56 11.55 -3.30 -11.26
N ASP A 57 12.66 -3.49 -10.56
CA ASP A 57 12.77 -4.49 -9.50
C ASP A 57 11.83 -4.14 -8.34
N LEU A 58 11.87 -2.89 -7.88
CA LEU A 58 10.98 -2.44 -6.80
C LEU A 58 9.51 -2.56 -7.20
N SER A 59 9.16 -2.19 -8.44
CA SER A 59 7.80 -2.31 -8.96
C SER A 59 7.31 -3.75 -8.88
N PHE A 60 8.15 -4.70 -9.28
CA PHE A 60 7.80 -6.12 -9.24
C PHE A 60 7.67 -6.62 -7.80
N ARG A 61 8.54 -6.16 -6.90
CA ARG A 61 8.47 -6.55 -5.47
C ARG A 61 7.18 -6.05 -4.82
N LEU A 62 6.73 -4.85 -5.17
CA LEU A 62 5.44 -4.33 -4.70
C LEU A 62 4.28 -5.21 -5.19
N LEU A 63 4.30 -5.61 -6.46
CA LEU A 63 3.28 -6.50 -7.02
C LEU A 63 3.29 -7.87 -6.37
N GLN A 64 4.47 -8.43 -6.13
CA GLN A 64 4.58 -9.72 -5.45
C GLN A 64 4.04 -9.66 -4.03
N ALA A 65 4.37 -8.58 -3.30
CA ALA A 65 3.87 -8.38 -1.94
C ALA A 65 2.34 -8.28 -1.93
N ALA A 66 1.76 -7.53 -2.87
CA ALA A 66 0.29 -7.41 -2.99
C ALA A 66 -0.36 -8.78 -3.19
N ARG A 67 0.18 -9.59 -4.09
CA ARG A 67 -0.35 -10.93 -4.37
C ARG A 67 -0.23 -11.85 -3.16
N LYS A 68 0.90 -11.79 -2.45
CA LYS A 68 1.11 -12.61 -1.27
C LYS A 68 0.15 -12.21 -0.14
N ILE A 69 0.00 -10.92 0.11
CA ILE A 69 -0.93 -10.43 1.14
C ILE A 69 -2.36 -10.84 0.82
N ALA A 70 -2.77 -10.70 -0.44
CA ALA A 70 -4.12 -11.11 -0.86
C ALA A 70 -4.38 -12.59 -0.58
N ARG A 71 -3.39 -13.44 -0.82
CA ARG A 71 -3.50 -14.88 -0.51
C ARG A 71 -3.56 -15.13 0.99
N ASP A 72 -2.68 -14.48 1.75
CA ASP A 72 -2.62 -14.65 3.20
C ASP A 72 -3.89 -14.15 3.89
N GLU A 73 -4.55 -13.14 3.32
CA GLU A 73 -5.82 -12.59 3.81
C GLU A 73 -7.04 -13.33 3.26
N HIS A 74 -6.83 -14.39 2.50
CA HIS A 74 -7.89 -15.23 1.94
C HIS A 74 -8.90 -14.47 1.06
N LEU A 75 -8.39 -13.58 0.20
CA LEU A 75 -9.22 -12.77 -0.69
C LEU A 75 -9.53 -13.53 -2.00
N ASP A 76 -10.09 -14.73 -1.85
CA ASP A 76 -10.34 -15.64 -2.98
C ASP A 76 -11.41 -15.12 -3.95
N GLY A 77 -12.32 -14.30 -3.45
CA GLY A 77 -13.38 -13.70 -4.28
C GLY A 77 -12.91 -12.52 -5.12
N GLY A 78 -11.67 -12.09 -4.92
CA GLY A 78 -11.09 -10.96 -5.64
C GLY A 78 -10.73 -9.80 -4.74
N TRP A 79 -9.98 -8.87 -5.29
CA TRP A 79 -9.49 -7.70 -4.56
C TRP A 79 -9.20 -6.56 -5.52
N ARG A 80 -9.07 -5.37 -4.96
CA ARG A 80 -8.79 -4.16 -5.74
C ARG A 80 -7.51 -3.53 -5.25
N LEU A 81 -6.69 -3.07 -6.19
CA LEU A 81 -5.45 -2.34 -5.89
C LEU A 81 -5.61 -0.93 -6.42
N VAL A 82 -5.34 0.07 -5.56
CA VAL A 82 -5.52 1.48 -5.90
C VAL A 82 -4.25 2.24 -5.57
N THR A 83 -3.80 3.08 -6.50
CA THR A 83 -2.73 4.04 -6.24
C THR A 83 -3.21 5.43 -6.64
N ASN A 84 -2.88 6.43 -5.83
CA ASN A 84 -3.29 7.81 -6.02
C ASN A 84 -2.08 8.68 -6.35
N VAL A 85 -2.22 9.54 -7.34
CA VAL A 85 -1.17 10.48 -7.76
C VAL A 85 -1.77 11.88 -7.79
N GLY A 86 -1.23 12.77 -7.00
CA GLY A 86 -1.60 14.17 -7.01
C GLY A 86 -2.89 14.50 -6.28
N PRO A 87 -3.24 15.79 -6.20
CA PRO A 87 -4.37 16.25 -5.39
C PRO A 87 -5.74 15.81 -5.93
N ASP A 88 -5.91 15.73 -7.24
CA ASP A 88 -7.20 15.33 -7.83
C ASP A 88 -7.57 13.88 -7.51
N SER A 89 -6.58 13.03 -7.25
CA SER A 89 -6.82 11.65 -6.85
C SER A 89 -7.12 11.49 -5.37
N GLY A 90 -6.85 12.53 -4.57
CA GLY A 90 -6.96 12.48 -3.13
C GLY A 90 -5.70 12.01 -2.42
N GLN A 91 -4.54 12.07 -3.08
CA GLN A 91 -3.29 11.71 -2.43
C GLN A 91 -2.97 12.73 -1.33
N THR A 92 -2.92 12.26 -0.08
CA THR A 92 -2.63 13.12 1.08
C THR A 92 -1.24 12.90 1.66
N VAL A 93 -0.69 11.69 1.52
CA VAL A 93 0.67 11.37 1.99
C VAL A 93 1.57 11.23 0.76
N LEU A 94 2.64 12.04 0.72
CA LEU A 94 3.58 12.07 -0.41
C LEU A 94 4.68 11.02 -0.25
N HIS A 95 4.25 9.80 -0.06
CA HIS A 95 5.05 8.59 -0.08
C HIS A 95 4.21 7.54 -0.79
N LEU A 96 4.73 6.95 -1.84
CA LEU A 96 4.00 5.96 -2.64
C LEU A 96 3.35 4.92 -1.74
N HIS A 97 2.05 4.73 -1.90
CA HIS A 97 1.35 3.67 -1.22
C HIS A 97 0.23 3.14 -2.10
N TRP A 98 0.09 1.85 -2.09
CA TRP A 98 -1.00 1.15 -2.77
C TRP A 98 -2.01 0.68 -1.73
N HIS A 99 -3.29 0.92 -2.00
CA HIS A 99 -4.37 0.39 -1.18
C HIS A 99 -4.77 -0.96 -1.72
N LEU A 100 -4.65 -1.99 -0.91
CA LEU A 100 -5.16 -3.33 -1.21
C LEU A 100 -6.47 -3.49 -0.44
N LEU A 101 -7.57 -3.63 -1.17
CA LEU A 101 -8.93 -3.67 -0.61
C LEU A 101 -9.59 -4.97 -0.99
N GLY A 102 -10.19 -5.65 0.00
CA GLY A 102 -10.89 -6.90 -0.25
C GLY A 102 -11.82 -7.28 0.89
N GLY A 103 -12.49 -8.41 0.71
CA GLY A 103 -13.41 -8.91 1.73
C GLY A 103 -14.83 -8.39 1.58
N ARG A 104 -15.11 -7.62 0.55
CA ARG A 104 -16.45 -7.18 0.16
C ARG A 104 -16.52 -6.95 -1.33
N ARG A 105 -17.74 -6.88 -1.86
CA ARG A 105 -17.94 -6.52 -3.26
C ARG A 105 -17.68 -5.02 -3.47
N MET A 106 -16.91 -4.71 -4.49
CA MET A 106 -16.62 -3.33 -4.89
C MET A 106 -17.62 -2.89 -5.95
N ALA A 107 -17.92 -1.58 -5.93
CA ALA A 107 -18.82 -1.00 -6.94
C ALA A 107 -18.02 -0.46 -8.13
N TRP A 108 -18.75 -0.18 -9.19
CA TRP A 108 -18.23 0.52 -10.36
C TRP A 108 -19.19 1.68 -10.70
N PRO A 109 -18.72 2.93 -10.97
CA PRO A 109 -17.29 3.32 -11.12
C PRO A 109 -16.51 3.27 -9.79
N PRO A 110 -15.16 3.24 -9.89
CA PRO A 110 -14.32 3.00 -8.70
C PRO A 110 -14.17 4.21 -7.77
N GLY A 111 -14.67 5.34 -8.16
CA GLY A 111 -14.54 6.55 -7.33
C GLY A 111 -15.74 7.44 -7.34
#